data_6484e2705ae602df60334ccb1bcc0bc7
#
_entry.id   6484e2705ae602df60334ccb1bcc0bc7
#
_cell.length_a   1.000
_cell.length_b   1.000
_cell.length_c   1.000
_cell.angle_alpha   90.00
_cell.angle_beta   90.00
_cell.angle_gamma   90.00
#
_symmetry.space_group_name_H-M   'P 1'
#
loop_
_entity.id
_entity.type
_entity.pdbx_description
1 polymer ?
#
loop_
_entity_poly.entity_id
_entity_poly.type
_entity_poly.pdbx_seq_one_letter_code
_entity_poly.pdbx_strand_id
1 'polypeptide(L)'
;ICLHCHLDSPEVRARVAPSAGFIAKYEESVHGKALLAGDEKAANCVDCHGAHTVRKKVPGGAGATGLDLEKICARCHTAIDQVFMKSAHGKALMKGVREAPTCTTCHGEHGILKAQDPNSPVAAGNVSQKVCTPCHSSLRLSEKYGIESDRFQTFEASFHGLAVRGGQVDVANCASCHGSHEILPSSDPASTIHPKNLARTCGKCHPGAGE
;
A
#
# COMPACT_ATOMS: atom_id res chain seq x y z
N ILE A 1 -27.44 -4.50 -6.12
CA ILE A 1 -27.70 -3.65 -7.32
C ILE A 1 -26.51 -3.70 -8.28
N CYS A 2 -25.28 -3.35 -7.84
CA CYS A 2 -24.12 -3.29 -8.75
C CYS A 2 -23.80 -4.63 -9.41
N LEU A 3 -23.88 -5.74 -8.67
CA LEU A 3 -23.60 -7.08 -9.14
C LEU A 3 -24.54 -7.51 -10.28
N HIS A 4 -25.79 -7.12 -10.21
CA HIS A 4 -26.78 -7.45 -11.24
C HIS A 4 -26.35 -6.96 -12.64
N CYS A 5 -25.90 -5.72 -12.75
CA CYS A 5 -25.43 -5.18 -14.02
C CYS A 5 -24.00 -5.58 -14.38
N HIS A 6 -23.11 -5.69 -13.39
CA HIS A 6 -21.70 -5.98 -13.65
C HIS A 6 -21.35 -7.47 -13.78
N LEU A 7 -22.19 -8.38 -13.29
CA LEU A 7 -21.99 -9.84 -13.38
C LEU A 7 -22.96 -10.55 -14.30
N ASP A 8 -24.25 -10.17 -14.32
CA ASP A 8 -25.31 -11.01 -14.84
C ASP A 8 -25.74 -10.71 -16.28
N SER A 9 -25.44 -9.50 -16.79
CA SER A 9 -25.77 -9.15 -18.17
C SER A 9 -24.66 -9.57 -19.15
N PRO A 10 -24.92 -10.48 -20.11
CA PRO A 10 -23.95 -10.85 -21.14
C PRO A 10 -23.46 -9.66 -21.96
N GLU A 11 -24.33 -8.69 -22.20
CA GLU A 11 -24.01 -7.48 -22.95
C GLU A 11 -23.07 -6.55 -22.21
N VAL A 12 -23.26 -6.42 -20.89
CA VAL A 12 -22.33 -5.66 -20.02
C VAL A 12 -21.02 -6.41 -19.88
N ARG A 13 -21.04 -7.74 -19.72
CA ARG A 13 -19.83 -8.57 -19.71
C ARG A 13 -18.98 -8.40 -20.96
N ALA A 14 -19.60 -8.37 -22.14
CA ALA A 14 -18.89 -8.17 -23.40
C ALA A 14 -18.17 -6.80 -23.48
N ARG A 15 -18.72 -5.78 -22.81
CA ARG A 15 -18.15 -4.41 -22.80
C ARG A 15 -17.15 -4.14 -21.67
N VAL A 16 -17.24 -4.91 -20.58
CA VAL A 16 -16.37 -4.77 -19.37
C VAL A 16 -15.46 -5.98 -19.17
N ALA A 17 -15.39 -6.87 -20.13
CA ALA A 17 -14.71 -8.16 -20.04
C ALA A 17 -13.26 -8.11 -19.50
N PRO A 18 -12.39 -7.16 -19.86
CA PRO A 18 -11.05 -7.10 -19.29
C PRO A 18 -11.00 -6.72 -17.81
N SER A 19 -12.05 -6.10 -17.29
CA SER A 19 -12.14 -5.63 -15.89
C SER A 19 -13.12 -6.42 -15.03
N ALA A 20 -13.76 -7.44 -15.57
CA ALA A 20 -14.79 -8.23 -14.87
C ALA A 20 -14.26 -8.93 -13.58
N GLY A 21 -12.96 -9.15 -13.46
CA GLY A 21 -12.34 -9.75 -12.27
C GLY A 21 -12.34 -8.88 -11.02
N PHE A 22 -12.69 -7.59 -11.09
CA PHE A 22 -12.62 -6.70 -9.92
C PHE A 22 -13.68 -7.01 -8.87
N ILE A 23 -14.85 -7.53 -9.26
CA ILE A 23 -15.91 -7.90 -8.32
C ILE A 23 -15.50 -9.13 -7.51
N ALA A 24 -15.02 -10.18 -8.17
CA ALA A 24 -14.52 -11.36 -7.48
C ALA A 24 -13.37 -10.99 -6.52
N LYS A 25 -12.46 -10.10 -6.95
CA LYS A 25 -11.41 -9.58 -6.07
C LYS A 25 -11.96 -8.83 -4.87
N TYR A 26 -13.03 -8.02 -5.05
CA TYR A 26 -13.67 -7.33 -3.95
C TYR A 26 -14.32 -8.31 -2.97
N GLU A 27 -15.04 -9.32 -3.46
CA GLU A 27 -15.67 -10.34 -2.62
C GLU A 27 -14.65 -11.12 -1.78
N GLU A 28 -13.47 -11.36 -2.33
CA GLU A 28 -12.34 -11.98 -1.61
C GLU A 28 -11.58 -11.02 -0.68
N SER A 29 -11.81 -9.72 -0.80
CA SER A 29 -11.14 -8.70 0.02
C SER A 29 -11.61 -8.70 1.47
N VAL A 30 -10.88 -7.97 2.33
CA VAL A 30 -11.30 -7.76 3.73
C VAL A 30 -12.66 -7.06 3.83
N HIS A 31 -12.94 -6.11 2.94
CA HIS A 31 -14.21 -5.38 2.93
C HIS A 31 -15.35 -6.27 2.42
N GLY A 32 -15.14 -6.97 1.31
CA GLY A 32 -16.15 -7.86 0.75
C GLY A 32 -16.52 -9.00 1.70
N LYS A 33 -15.53 -9.65 2.29
CA LYS A 33 -15.77 -10.70 3.29
C LYS A 33 -16.50 -10.20 4.53
N ALA A 34 -16.15 -9.01 5.03
CA ALA A 34 -16.83 -8.41 6.18
C ALA A 34 -18.29 -8.08 5.84
N LEU A 35 -18.53 -7.48 4.68
CA LEU A 35 -19.88 -7.17 4.21
C LEU A 35 -20.74 -8.43 4.04
N LEU A 36 -20.18 -9.48 3.42
CA LEU A 36 -20.87 -10.77 3.26
C LEU A 36 -21.16 -11.47 4.61
N ALA A 37 -20.31 -11.22 5.62
CA ALA A 37 -20.53 -11.70 6.98
C ALA A 37 -21.55 -10.87 7.78
N GLY A 38 -22.14 -9.82 7.18
CA GLY A 38 -23.18 -9.00 7.78
C GLY A 38 -22.66 -7.76 8.52
N ASP A 39 -21.39 -7.38 8.36
CA ASP A 39 -20.86 -6.12 8.88
C ASP A 39 -21.32 -4.95 8.00
N GLU A 40 -22.39 -4.27 8.40
CA GLU A 40 -22.95 -3.12 7.68
C GLU A 40 -22.01 -1.90 7.64
N LYS A 41 -20.95 -1.88 8.44
CA LYS A 41 -19.92 -0.82 8.42
C LYS A 41 -18.80 -1.10 7.43
N ALA A 42 -18.74 -2.31 6.88
CA ALA A 42 -17.73 -2.64 5.87
C ALA A 42 -17.98 -1.82 4.59
N ALA A 43 -16.89 -1.25 4.04
CA ALA A 43 -16.98 -0.45 2.83
C ALA A 43 -17.51 -1.25 1.65
N ASN A 44 -18.53 -0.73 0.97
CA ASN A 44 -19.12 -1.30 -0.23
C ASN A 44 -18.78 -0.47 -1.48
N CYS A 45 -19.32 -0.86 -2.63
CA CYS A 45 -19.01 -0.22 -3.91
C CYS A 45 -19.28 1.29 -3.89
N VAL A 46 -20.40 1.73 -3.30
CA VAL A 46 -20.79 3.15 -3.31
C VAL A 46 -20.01 4.00 -2.31
N ASP A 47 -19.43 3.40 -1.29
CA ASP A 47 -18.58 4.12 -0.34
C ASP A 47 -17.30 4.61 -1.01
N CYS A 48 -16.79 3.86 -1.98
CA CYS A 48 -15.59 4.23 -2.72
C CYS A 48 -15.93 5.01 -4.01
N HIS A 49 -16.96 4.58 -4.75
CA HIS A 49 -17.25 5.12 -6.07
C HIS A 49 -18.34 6.19 -6.08
N GLY A 50 -19.08 6.36 -4.99
CA GLY A 50 -20.28 7.19 -4.94
C GLY A 50 -21.49 6.53 -5.59
N ALA A 51 -22.68 7.03 -5.31
CA ALA A 51 -23.93 6.46 -5.83
C ALA A 51 -24.33 7.05 -7.20
N HIS A 52 -24.20 8.37 -7.37
CA HIS A 52 -24.67 9.07 -8.55
C HIS A 52 -23.54 9.71 -9.37
N THR A 53 -22.32 9.66 -8.89
CA THR A 53 -21.14 10.30 -9.50
C THR A 53 -20.05 9.29 -9.87
N VAL A 54 -20.43 8.03 -10.12
CA VAL A 54 -19.48 6.99 -10.52
C VAL A 54 -18.80 7.40 -11.83
N ARG A 55 -17.48 7.61 -11.76
CA ARG A 55 -16.67 8.01 -12.92
C ARG A 55 -15.65 6.94 -13.25
N LYS A 56 -15.50 6.66 -14.53
CA LYS A 56 -14.37 5.87 -15.00
C LYS A 56 -13.08 6.67 -14.79
N LYS A 57 -12.08 6.09 -14.16
CA LYS A 57 -10.75 6.70 -14.07
C LYS A 57 -10.16 6.80 -15.48
N VAL A 58 -10.03 8.00 -16.00
CA VAL A 58 -9.39 8.24 -17.31
C VAL A 58 -7.91 8.53 -17.05
N PRO A 59 -6.97 7.77 -17.64
CA PRO A 59 -5.55 8.10 -17.56
C PRO A 59 -5.30 9.52 -18.08
N GLY A 60 -4.75 10.42 -17.24
CA GLY A 60 -4.44 11.80 -17.62
C GLY A 60 -5.61 12.78 -17.62
N GLY A 61 -6.83 12.36 -17.31
CA GLY A 61 -7.97 13.26 -17.12
C GLY A 61 -7.96 13.93 -15.74
N ALA A 62 -8.68 15.06 -15.60
CA ALA A 62 -8.95 15.73 -14.33
C ALA A 62 -9.91 14.88 -13.47
N GLY A 63 -9.44 13.73 -13.05
CA GLY A 63 -10.12 12.79 -12.17
C GLY A 63 -9.30 12.62 -10.90
N ALA A 64 -9.84 11.94 -9.93
CA ALA A 64 -9.31 11.77 -8.57
C ALA A 64 -7.79 11.89 -8.51
N THR A 65 -7.30 12.93 -7.84
CA THR A 65 -5.90 13.06 -7.48
C THR A 65 -5.55 11.99 -6.46
N GLY A 66 -4.26 11.74 -6.21
CA GLY A 66 -3.87 10.84 -5.12
C GLY A 66 -4.50 11.24 -3.77
N LEU A 67 -4.69 12.55 -3.54
CA LEU A 67 -5.39 13.09 -2.35
C LEU A 67 -6.88 12.75 -2.32
N ASP A 68 -7.55 12.64 -3.47
CA ASP A 68 -8.97 12.26 -3.50
C ASP A 68 -9.15 10.78 -3.15
N LEU A 69 -8.22 9.91 -3.57
CA LEU A 69 -8.19 8.51 -3.18
C LEU A 69 -7.93 8.35 -1.67
N GLU A 70 -7.00 9.10 -1.14
CA GLU A 70 -6.69 9.13 0.29
C GLU A 70 -7.93 9.51 1.10
N LYS A 71 -8.64 10.59 0.75
CA LYS A 71 -9.87 11.03 1.42
C LYS A 71 -10.98 9.98 1.43
N ILE A 72 -11.06 9.12 0.42
CA ILE A 72 -12.02 8.00 0.39
C ILE A 72 -11.71 7.02 1.53
N CYS A 73 -10.46 6.61 1.67
CA CYS A 73 -10.02 5.70 2.72
C CYS A 73 -10.12 6.34 4.12
N ALA A 74 -9.71 7.60 4.23
CA ALA A 74 -9.67 8.38 5.47
C ALA A 74 -11.04 8.53 6.16
N ARG A 75 -12.14 8.41 5.42
CA ARG A 75 -13.50 8.46 6.02
C ARG A 75 -13.72 7.41 7.10
N CYS A 76 -13.10 6.25 6.97
CA CYS A 76 -13.18 5.16 7.95
C CYS A 76 -11.84 4.89 8.63
N HIS A 77 -10.73 5.03 7.90
CA HIS A 77 -9.37 4.75 8.38
C HIS A 77 -8.64 6.00 8.88
N THR A 78 -9.34 6.87 9.62
CA THR A 78 -8.86 8.20 10.06
C THR A 78 -7.54 8.13 10.83
N ALA A 79 -7.36 7.18 11.74
CA ALA A 79 -6.15 7.08 12.55
C ALA A 79 -4.91 6.77 11.70
N ILE A 80 -5.04 5.84 10.75
CA ILE A 80 -3.94 5.46 9.84
C ILE A 80 -3.64 6.60 8.86
N ASP A 81 -4.68 7.28 8.38
CA ASP A 81 -4.53 8.44 7.52
C ASP A 81 -3.70 9.55 8.20
N GLN A 82 -4.02 9.90 9.44
CA GLN A 82 -3.28 10.90 10.21
C GLN A 82 -1.80 10.55 10.37
N VAL A 83 -1.48 9.28 10.50
CA VAL A 83 -0.09 8.80 10.56
C VAL A 83 0.57 8.89 9.19
N PHE A 84 -0.10 8.39 8.15
CA PHE A 84 0.40 8.40 6.78
C PHE A 84 0.70 9.81 6.28
N MET A 85 -0.21 10.77 6.52
CA MET A 85 -0.04 12.17 6.07
C MET A 85 1.15 12.88 6.71
N LYS A 86 1.64 12.41 7.87
CA LYS A 86 2.87 12.91 8.50
C LYS A 86 4.14 12.28 7.93
N SER A 87 4.02 11.17 7.21
CA SER A 87 5.14 10.45 6.60
C SER A 87 5.78 11.24 5.44
N ALA A 88 6.93 10.77 4.97
CA ALA A 88 7.58 11.30 3.75
C ALA A 88 6.66 11.16 2.53
N HIS A 89 5.95 10.05 2.42
CA HIS A 89 5.02 9.77 1.32
C HIS A 89 3.79 10.67 1.37
N GLY A 90 3.15 10.81 2.54
CA GLY A 90 2.01 11.70 2.72
C GLY A 90 2.37 13.17 2.48
N LYS A 91 3.53 13.62 2.96
CA LYS A 91 4.05 14.98 2.68
C LYS A 91 4.30 15.21 1.19
N ALA A 92 4.82 14.21 0.47
CA ALA A 92 4.99 14.29 -0.98
C ALA A 92 3.63 14.36 -1.71
N LEU A 93 2.66 13.55 -1.26
CA LEU A 93 1.30 13.56 -1.78
C LEU A 93 0.63 14.94 -1.60
N MET A 94 0.73 15.54 -0.41
CA MET A 94 0.22 16.89 -0.14
C MET A 94 0.86 17.97 -1.01
N LYS A 95 2.12 17.82 -1.39
CA LYS A 95 2.82 18.72 -2.32
C LYS A 95 2.44 18.48 -3.78
N GLY A 96 1.52 17.56 -4.08
CA GLY A 96 1.07 17.25 -5.44
C GLY A 96 2.07 16.45 -6.26
N VAL A 97 3.00 15.74 -5.61
CA VAL A 97 3.92 14.84 -6.32
C VAL A 97 3.13 13.69 -6.91
N ARG A 98 3.09 13.61 -8.24
CA ARG A 98 2.25 12.64 -8.97
C ARG A 98 2.63 11.19 -8.75
N GLU A 99 3.90 10.93 -8.49
CA GLU A 99 4.46 9.60 -8.23
C GLU A 99 4.44 9.23 -6.74
N ALA A 100 3.95 10.11 -5.86
CA ALA A 100 3.79 9.78 -4.45
C ALA A 100 2.78 8.63 -4.29
N PRO A 101 3.10 7.60 -3.50
CA PRO A 101 2.19 6.48 -3.29
C PRO A 101 0.95 6.92 -2.52
N THR A 102 -0.15 6.24 -2.80
CA THR A 102 -1.43 6.34 -2.09
C THR A 102 -1.71 5.04 -1.34
N CYS A 103 -2.81 4.99 -0.59
CA CYS A 103 -3.24 3.77 0.09
C CYS A 103 -3.32 2.58 -0.89
N THR A 104 -3.91 2.80 -2.07
CA THR A 104 -4.09 1.74 -3.08
C THR A 104 -2.80 1.31 -3.75
N THR A 105 -1.76 2.14 -3.75
CA THR A 105 -0.45 1.78 -4.29
C THR A 105 0.17 0.62 -3.53
N CYS A 106 -0.04 0.58 -2.21
CA CYS A 106 0.49 -0.47 -1.34
C CYS A 106 -0.50 -1.62 -1.14
N HIS A 107 -1.77 -1.29 -0.91
CA HIS A 107 -2.80 -2.27 -0.51
C HIS A 107 -3.62 -2.84 -1.68
N GLY A 108 -3.49 -2.27 -2.88
CA GLY A 108 -4.38 -2.57 -4.01
C GLY A 108 -5.71 -1.81 -3.91
N GLU A 109 -6.60 -2.07 -4.85
CA GLU A 109 -7.87 -1.36 -4.97
C GLU A 109 -9.05 -2.23 -4.52
N HIS A 110 -9.41 -3.23 -5.31
CA HIS A 110 -10.58 -4.08 -5.04
C HIS A 110 -10.23 -5.32 -4.20
N GLY A 111 -9.03 -5.87 -4.37
CA GLY A 111 -8.57 -7.08 -3.68
C GLY A 111 -7.71 -6.79 -2.44
N ILE A 112 -8.15 -5.89 -1.57
CA ILE A 112 -7.41 -5.54 -0.36
C ILE A 112 -7.43 -6.71 0.62
N LEU A 113 -6.25 -7.26 0.92
CA LEU A 113 -6.07 -8.40 1.81
C LEU A 113 -5.43 -7.98 3.13
N LYS A 114 -5.63 -8.79 4.19
CA LYS A 114 -4.90 -8.60 5.46
C LYS A 114 -3.40 -8.74 5.24
N ALA A 115 -2.60 -8.04 6.04
CA ALA A 115 -1.13 -8.15 5.96
C ALA A 115 -0.61 -9.57 6.27
N GLN A 116 -1.38 -10.37 6.99
CA GLN A 116 -1.07 -11.77 7.31
C GLN A 116 -1.39 -12.75 6.18
N ASP A 117 -2.18 -12.33 5.19
CA ASP A 117 -2.47 -13.18 4.02
C ASP A 117 -1.23 -13.24 3.13
N PRO A 118 -0.69 -14.44 2.81
CA PRO A 118 0.51 -14.58 2.00
C PRO A 118 0.36 -14.02 0.58
N ASN A 119 -0.88 -13.85 0.10
CA ASN A 119 -1.15 -13.25 -1.21
C ASN A 119 -1.21 -11.72 -1.16
N SER A 120 -1.28 -11.13 0.04
CA SER A 120 -1.29 -9.69 0.21
C SER A 120 0.00 -9.06 -0.31
N PRO A 121 -0.04 -7.96 -1.08
CA PRO A 121 1.17 -7.26 -1.46
C PRO A 121 1.95 -6.73 -0.24
N VAL A 122 1.25 -6.41 0.85
CA VAL A 122 1.85 -5.91 2.09
C VAL A 122 2.20 -7.01 3.09
N ALA A 123 2.05 -8.30 2.74
CA ALA A 123 2.55 -9.40 3.56
C ALA A 123 4.07 -9.32 3.76
N ALA A 124 4.55 -9.83 4.89
CA ALA A 124 5.96 -9.73 5.27
C ALA A 124 6.93 -10.21 4.16
N GLY A 125 6.63 -11.32 3.49
CA GLY A 125 7.44 -11.84 2.39
C GLY A 125 7.30 -11.09 1.07
N ASN A 126 6.30 -10.22 0.92
CA ASN A 126 5.97 -9.53 -0.34
C ASN A 126 6.33 -8.05 -0.32
N VAL A 127 6.24 -7.39 0.84
CA VAL A 127 6.23 -5.93 0.95
C VAL A 127 7.47 -5.27 0.34
N SER A 128 8.65 -5.82 0.58
CA SER A 128 9.88 -5.27 0.04
C SER A 128 9.87 -5.28 -1.48
N GLN A 129 9.58 -6.43 -2.08
CA GLN A 129 9.68 -6.63 -3.52
C GLN A 129 8.48 -6.08 -4.29
N LYS A 130 7.25 -6.31 -3.78
CA LYS A 130 6.02 -5.96 -4.51
C LYS A 130 5.58 -4.52 -4.28
N VAL A 131 5.93 -3.92 -3.14
CA VAL A 131 5.46 -2.58 -2.75
C VAL A 131 6.56 -1.54 -2.82
N CYS A 132 7.68 -1.75 -2.14
CA CYS A 132 8.73 -0.72 -2.00
C CYS A 132 9.61 -0.62 -3.25
N THR A 133 10.09 -1.76 -3.73
CA THR A 133 11.08 -1.86 -4.81
C THR A 133 10.64 -1.20 -6.13
N PRO A 134 9.40 -1.32 -6.62
CA PRO A 134 9.01 -0.74 -7.90
C PRO A 134 9.31 0.76 -8.03
N CYS A 135 9.29 1.49 -6.91
CA CYS A 135 9.64 2.91 -6.89
C CYS A 135 11.08 3.15 -6.43
N HIS A 136 11.52 2.46 -5.36
CA HIS A 136 12.82 2.70 -4.74
C HIS A 136 14.02 2.09 -5.50
N SER A 137 13.80 1.31 -6.56
CA SER A 137 14.83 0.87 -7.51
C SER A 137 14.75 1.60 -8.86
N SER A 138 13.85 2.57 -8.99
CA SER A 138 13.64 3.28 -10.24
C SER A 138 14.68 4.38 -10.42
N LEU A 139 15.59 4.23 -11.39
CA LEU A 139 16.56 5.26 -11.75
C LEU A 139 15.90 6.61 -12.05
N ARG A 140 14.77 6.59 -12.78
CA ARG A 140 14.00 7.80 -13.09
C ARG A 140 13.51 8.54 -11.85
N LEU A 141 13.04 7.81 -10.83
CA LEU A 141 12.58 8.42 -9.58
C LEU A 141 13.76 8.85 -8.71
N SER A 142 14.86 8.11 -8.76
CA SER A 142 16.11 8.46 -8.07
C SER A 142 16.67 9.78 -8.56
N GLU A 143 16.80 9.94 -9.87
CA GLU A 143 17.26 11.19 -10.48
C GLU A 143 16.32 12.37 -10.19
N LYS A 144 14.99 12.11 -10.25
CA LYS A 144 13.98 13.17 -10.07
C LYS A 144 13.86 13.65 -8.63
N TYR A 145 13.98 12.76 -7.65
CA TYR A 145 13.67 13.04 -6.24
C TYR A 145 14.85 12.85 -5.28
N GLY A 146 16.02 12.52 -5.79
CA GLY A 146 17.21 12.25 -4.96
C GLY A 146 17.06 11.00 -4.08
N ILE A 147 16.30 9.99 -4.55
CA ILE A 147 16.13 8.71 -3.85
C ILE A 147 17.28 7.80 -4.31
N GLU A 148 18.02 7.20 -3.39
CA GLU A 148 19.06 6.25 -3.74
C GLU A 148 18.46 4.95 -4.29
N SER A 149 18.85 4.57 -5.52
CA SER A 149 18.26 3.45 -6.28
C SER A 149 18.87 2.08 -5.97
N ASP A 150 20.01 2.05 -5.29
CA ASP A 150 20.74 0.82 -4.96
C ASP A 150 20.28 0.15 -3.65
N ARG A 151 19.36 0.78 -2.93
CA ARG A 151 18.92 0.30 -1.60
C ARG A 151 18.29 -1.08 -1.64
N PHE A 152 17.62 -1.41 -2.73
CA PHE A 152 17.04 -2.74 -2.86
C PHE A 152 18.13 -3.80 -3.10
N GLN A 153 19.09 -3.51 -3.98
CA GLN A 153 20.21 -4.44 -4.23
C GLN A 153 21.05 -4.67 -2.97
N THR A 154 21.33 -3.59 -2.22
CA THR A 154 22.07 -3.72 -0.95
C THR A 154 21.29 -4.50 0.10
N PHE A 155 19.95 -4.32 0.18
CA PHE A 155 19.10 -5.14 1.05
C PHE A 155 19.10 -6.61 0.59
N GLU A 156 18.91 -6.90 -0.70
CA GLU A 156 18.90 -8.28 -1.21
C GLU A 156 20.22 -9.02 -0.97
N ALA A 157 21.33 -8.31 -1.01
CA ALA A 157 22.66 -8.85 -0.72
C ALA A 157 22.93 -9.02 0.78
N SER A 158 22.10 -8.43 1.65
CA SER A 158 22.22 -8.54 3.09
C SER A 158 21.73 -9.90 3.60
N PHE A 159 22.11 -10.25 4.83
CA PHE A 159 21.62 -11.45 5.50
C PHE A 159 20.08 -11.52 5.55
N HIS A 160 19.41 -10.39 5.87
CA HIS A 160 17.96 -10.31 5.90
C HIS A 160 17.35 -10.55 4.52
N GLY A 161 17.89 -9.91 3.48
CA GLY A 161 17.41 -10.10 2.11
C GLY A 161 17.60 -11.53 1.59
N LEU A 162 18.74 -12.16 1.90
CA LEU A 162 19.00 -13.56 1.55
C LEU A 162 18.00 -14.50 2.23
N ALA A 163 17.68 -14.27 3.50
CA ALA A 163 16.74 -15.09 4.24
C ALA A 163 15.28 -14.90 3.73
N VAL A 164 14.87 -13.67 3.39
CA VAL A 164 13.57 -13.41 2.73
C VAL A 164 13.49 -14.14 1.39
N ARG A 165 14.55 -14.09 0.55
CA ARG A 165 14.60 -14.85 -0.71
C ARG A 165 14.53 -16.36 -0.49
N GLY A 166 15.07 -16.85 0.62
CA GLY A 166 14.97 -18.24 1.05
C GLY A 166 13.59 -18.64 1.55
N GLY A 167 12.61 -17.72 1.55
CA GLY A 167 11.22 -17.99 1.95
C GLY A 167 10.95 -17.78 3.43
N GLN A 168 11.89 -17.24 4.20
CA GLN A 168 11.66 -16.94 5.62
C GLN A 168 10.81 -15.67 5.75
N VAL A 169 9.68 -15.78 6.46
CA VAL A 169 8.72 -14.67 6.66
C VAL A 169 8.91 -13.92 7.97
N ASP A 170 9.61 -14.52 8.93
CA ASP A 170 9.90 -13.93 10.26
C ASP A 170 11.20 -13.12 10.27
N VAL A 171 11.68 -12.73 9.09
CA VAL A 171 12.90 -11.96 8.90
C VAL A 171 12.56 -10.50 8.62
N ALA A 172 13.48 -9.60 9.02
CA ALA A 172 13.30 -8.17 8.77
C ALA A 172 13.19 -7.87 7.25
N ASN A 173 12.19 -7.09 6.91
CA ASN A 173 11.94 -6.53 5.58
C ASN A 173 12.02 -4.99 5.63
N CYS A 174 11.78 -4.30 4.53
CA CYS A 174 11.86 -2.84 4.49
C CYS A 174 10.96 -2.19 5.57
N ALA A 175 9.71 -2.66 5.72
CA ALA A 175 8.77 -2.10 6.68
C ALA A 175 9.14 -2.41 8.14
N SER A 176 9.86 -3.48 8.41
CA SER A 176 10.32 -3.83 9.77
C SER A 176 11.26 -2.77 10.34
N CYS A 177 12.06 -2.15 9.47
CA CYS A 177 13.02 -1.10 9.85
C CYS A 177 12.43 0.30 9.68
N HIS A 178 11.78 0.55 8.55
CA HIS A 178 11.30 1.89 8.19
C HIS A 178 9.90 2.24 8.70
N GLY A 179 9.16 1.28 9.24
CA GLY A 179 7.73 1.41 9.50
C GLY A 179 6.90 1.20 8.23
N SER A 180 5.58 1.28 8.37
CA SER A 180 4.65 1.05 7.25
C SER A 180 3.95 2.34 6.83
N HIS A 181 3.32 3.04 7.77
CA HIS A 181 2.56 4.25 7.47
C HIS A 181 3.29 5.53 7.91
N GLU A 182 4.14 5.47 8.92
CA GLU A 182 4.93 6.57 9.50
C GLU A 182 6.35 6.67 8.96
N ILE A 183 6.58 6.28 7.70
CA ILE A 183 7.92 6.28 7.10
C ILE A 183 8.50 7.69 7.06
N LEU A 184 9.62 7.90 7.76
CA LEU A 184 10.33 9.16 7.84
C LEU A 184 11.76 9.04 7.29
N PRO A 185 12.35 10.12 6.77
CA PRO A 185 13.76 10.14 6.37
C PRO A 185 14.68 9.78 7.55
N SER A 186 15.83 9.17 7.28
CA SER A 186 16.81 8.81 8.31
C SER A 186 17.36 10.01 9.07
N SER A 187 17.29 11.21 8.49
CA SER A 187 17.68 12.47 9.14
C SER A 187 16.64 12.99 10.15
N ASP A 188 15.41 12.48 10.11
CA ASP A 188 14.37 12.89 11.06
C ASP A 188 14.56 12.17 12.40
N PRO A 189 14.72 12.89 13.55
CA PRO A 189 14.91 12.25 14.84
C PRO A 189 13.78 11.30 15.27
N ALA A 190 12.60 11.43 14.72
CA ALA A 190 11.46 10.54 14.96
C ALA A 190 11.51 9.26 14.11
N SER A 191 12.35 9.23 13.07
CA SER A 191 12.48 8.06 12.20
C SER A 191 12.98 6.84 12.97
N THR A 192 12.39 5.69 12.71
CA THR A 192 12.84 4.41 13.31
C THR A 192 14.27 4.05 12.92
N ILE A 193 14.74 4.55 11.75
CA ILE A 193 16.11 4.34 11.24
C ILE A 193 17.03 5.52 11.48
N HIS A 194 16.62 6.51 12.25
CA HIS A 194 17.54 7.55 12.72
C HIS A 194 18.63 6.91 13.62
N PRO A 195 19.92 7.33 13.54
CA PRO A 195 21.02 6.70 14.29
C PRO A 195 20.74 6.51 15.79
N LYS A 196 20.09 7.46 16.44
CA LYS A 196 19.70 7.38 17.86
C LYS A 196 18.63 6.32 18.16
N ASN A 197 17.89 5.83 17.15
CA ASN A 197 16.80 4.89 17.33
C ASN A 197 17.16 3.46 16.87
N LEU A 198 18.34 3.26 16.24
CA LEU A 198 18.75 1.97 15.68
C LEU A 198 18.77 0.84 16.72
N ALA A 199 19.34 1.09 17.90
CA ALA A 199 19.34 0.09 18.97
C ALA A 199 17.93 -0.42 19.29
N ARG A 200 16.96 0.48 19.43
CA ARG A 200 15.55 0.12 19.65
C ARG A 200 14.94 -0.59 18.45
N THR A 201 15.27 -0.19 17.23
CA THR A 201 14.72 -0.78 16.01
C THR A 201 15.28 -2.18 15.76
N CYS A 202 16.58 -2.36 15.87
CA CYS A 202 17.23 -3.67 15.76
C CYS A 202 16.88 -4.58 16.95
N GLY A 203 16.79 -4.02 18.15
CA GLY A 203 16.49 -4.73 19.40
C GLY A 203 15.12 -5.41 19.43
N LYS A 204 14.20 -5.07 18.51
CA LYS A 204 12.93 -5.80 18.37
C LYS A 204 13.13 -7.29 18.05
N CYS A 205 14.20 -7.61 17.33
CA CYS A 205 14.54 -8.98 16.91
C CYS A 205 15.90 -9.42 17.44
N HIS A 206 16.81 -8.48 17.73
CA HIS A 206 18.17 -8.72 18.22
C HIS A 206 18.33 -8.15 19.65
N PRO A 207 17.96 -8.90 20.71
CA PRO A 207 18.18 -8.46 22.09
C PRO A 207 19.65 -8.08 22.31
N GLY A 208 19.90 -6.94 22.96
CA GLY A 208 21.25 -6.42 23.18
C GLY A 208 21.84 -5.62 22.01
N ALA A 209 21.11 -5.41 20.92
CA ALA A 209 21.59 -4.57 19.82
C ALA A 209 21.78 -3.13 20.30
N GLY A 210 23.03 -2.67 20.37
CA GLY A 210 23.40 -1.30 20.77
C GLY A 210 23.90 -1.17 22.22
N GLU A 211 24.15 -2.27 22.90
CA GLU A 211 24.92 -2.33 24.16
C GLU A 211 26.42 -2.38 23.89
#